data_2d7999f6a1d623c029d5c18c55924d48
#
_entry.id   2d7999f6a1d623c029d5c18c55924d48
#
_cell.length_a   1.000
_cell.length_b   1.000
_cell.length_c   1.000
_cell.angle_alpha   90.00
_cell.angle_beta   90.00
_cell.angle_gamma   90.00
#
_symmetry.space_group_name_H-M   'P 1'
#
loop_
_entity.id
_entity.type
_entity.pdbx_description
1 polymer ?
#
loop_
_entity_poly.entity_id
_entity_poly.type
_entity_poly.pdbx_seq_one_letter_code
_entity_poly.pdbx_strand_id
1 'polypeptide(L)'
;MKTIMCCLALVALIAFPSAAFAQEPTLTSVEVKFDTTTHNKNSNSKLDVYFKTSRGHEVAKSEGNEGDWKRNASHTLTLQVESNPAKEEAANGSVSLTFHPQGADQWKFNYKVTLTFSDGSVIKKEFNGCVLTQHDPTRTDSL
;
A
#
# COMPACT_ATOMS: atom_id res chain seq x y z
N MET A 1 -4.84 49.05 -68.77
CA MET A 1 -5.29 48.87 -67.38
C MET A 1 -5.14 47.39 -66.99
N LYS A 2 -4.17 47.06 -66.13
CA LYS A 2 -3.93 45.72 -65.65
C LYS A 2 -4.48 45.60 -64.21
N THR A 3 -5.55 44.82 -64.03
CA THR A 3 -6.16 44.58 -62.73
C THR A 3 -5.38 43.46 -62.02
N ILE A 4 -4.75 43.80 -60.88
CA ILE A 4 -4.06 42.85 -60.02
C ILE A 4 -5.08 42.27 -59.03
N MET A 5 -5.36 40.97 -59.15
CA MET A 5 -6.23 40.22 -58.23
C MET A 5 -5.38 39.72 -57.08
N CYS A 6 -5.58 40.29 -55.91
CA CYS A 6 -4.90 39.92 -54.66
C CYS A 6 -5.66 38.73 -54.03
N CYS A 7 -5.08 37.52 -54.12
CA CYS A 7 -5.59 36.31 -53.39
C CYS A 7 -5.19 36.40 -51.93
N LEU A 8 -6.13 36.65 -51.05
CA LEU A 8 -5.95 36.52 -49.61
C LEU A 8 -6.07 35.03 -49.23
N ALA A 9 -4.94 34.41 -48.90
CA ALA A 9 -4.93 33.05 -48.36
C ALA A 9 -5.25 33.10 -46.85
N LEU A 10 -6.43 32.61 -46.48
CA LEU A 10 -6.86 32.46 -45.09
C LEU A 10 -6.26 31.19 -44.50
N VAL A 11 -5.21 31.32 -43.67
CA VAL A 11 -4.64 30.21 -42.94
C VAL A 11 -5.50 29.94 -41.70
N ALA A 12 -6.31 28.89 -41.75
CA ALA A 12 -7.07 28.42 -40.56
C ALA A 12 -6.13 27.68 -39.60
N LEU A 13 -5.83 28.29 -38.47
CA LEU A 13 -5.10 27.67 -37.38
C LEU A 13 -6.00 26.66 -36.69
N ILE A 14 -5.82 25.37 -36.96
CA ILE A 14 -6.54 24.29 -36.25
C ILE A 14 -5.83 24.08 -34.91
N ALA A 15 -6.40 24.60 -33.83
CA ALA A 15 -5.98 24.29 -32.47
C ALA A 15 -6.47 22.88 -32.11
N PHE A 16 -5.54 21.92 -32.06
CA PHE A 16 -5.80 20.60 -31.48
C PHE A 16 -5.90 20.75 -29.98
N PRO A 17 -7.02 20.33 -29.33
CA PRO A 17 -7.07 20.26 -27.88
C PRO A 17 -6.02 19.26 -27.43
N SER A 18 -5.01 19.68 -26.66
CA SER A 18 -4.11 18.79 -25.96
C SER A 18 -4.96 18.03 -24.94
N ALA A 19 -5.25 16.76 -25.22
CA ALA A 19 -5.80 15.85 -24.22
C ALA A 19 -4.76 15.73 -23.11
N ALA A 20 -4.97 16.41 -21.99
CA ALA A 20 -4.20 16.19 -20.78
C ALA A 20 -4.45 14.72 -20.36
N PHE A 21 -3.48 13.84 -20.59
CA PHE A 21 -3.53 12.50 -20.04
C PHE A 21 -3.53 12.64 -18.52
N ALA A 22 -4.64 12.26 -17.88
CA ALA A 22 -4.71 12.20 -16.43
C ALA A 22 -3.64 11.22 -15.97
N GLN A 23 -2.71 11.69 -15.13
CA GLN A 23 -1.67 10.83 -14.57
C GLN A 23 -2.33 9.74 -13.75
N GLU A 24 -1.93 8.48 -13.97
CA GLU A 24 -2.44 7.34 -13.19
C GLU A 24 -2.12 7.54 -11.71
N PRO A 25 -3.09 7.35 -10.80
CA PRO A 25 -2.85 7.45 -9.36
C PRO A 25 -1.79 6.47 -8.90
N THR A 26 -0.88 6.92 -8.03
CA THR A 26 0.19 6.11 -7.47
C THR A 26 0.08 5.98 -5.97
N LEU A 27 0.62 4.89 -5.40
CA LEU A 27 0.64 4.64 -3.97
C LEU A 27 1.47 5.71 -3.24
N THR A 28 0.91 6.31 -2.18
CA THR A 28 1.57 7.33 -1.36
C THR A 28 1.75 6.93 0.10
N SER A 29 0.87 6.04 0.62
CA SER A 29 0.96 5.57 2.00
C SER A 29 0.43 4.15 2.14
N VAL A 30 1.05 3.39 3.04
CA VAL A 30 0.59 2.08 3.49
C VAL A 30 0.54 2.09 5.00
N GLU A 31 -0.65 1.88 5.56
CA GLU A 31 -0.85 1.70 6.99
C GLU A 31 -1.39 0.31 7.28
N VAL A 32 -0.86 -0.32 8.34
CA VAL A 32 -1.36 -1.61 8.83
C VAL A 32 -1.70 -1.47 10.30
N LYS A 33 -3.00 -1.59 10.60
CA LYS A 33 -3.51 -1.56 11.97
C LYS A 33 -3.74 -2.98 12.45
N PHE A 34 -3.17 -3.33 13.58
CA PHE A 34 -3.33 -4.61 14.26
C PHE A 34 -4.21 -4.45 15.48
N ASP A 35 -5.19 -5.31 15.64
CA ASP A 35 -6.05 -5.41 16.82
C ASP A 35 -5.76 -6.77 17.49
N THR A 36 -4.98 -6.76 18.58
CA THR A 36 -4.63 -7.98 19.34
C THR A 36 -5.88 -8.54 20.03
N THR A 37 -6.15 -9.82 19.81
CA THR A 37 -7.35 -10.47 20.36
C THR A 37 -7.09 -11.18 21.69
N THR A 38 -6.75 -12.46 21.68
CA THR A 38 -6.70 -13.29 22.92
C THR A 38 -5.29 -13.56 23.43
N HIS A 39 -4.27 -13.47 22.58
CA HIS A 39 -2.87 -13.73 22.93
C HIS A 39 -2.02 -12.53 22.53
N ASN A 40 -1.29 -11.99 23.50
CA ASN A 40 -0.44 -10.81 23.31
C ASN A 40 0.74 -11.14 22.41
N LYS A 41 1.29 -10.12 21.73
CA LYS A 41 2.66 -10.14 21.24
C LYS A 41 3.57 -9.65 22.38
N ASN A 42 4.53 -10.46 22.78
CA ASN A 42 5.47 -10.11 23.85
C ASN A 42 6.40 -8.95 23.46
N SER A 43 6.87 -8.20 24.45
CA SER A 43 7.70 -7.01 24.24
C SER A 43 8.98 -7.29 23.46
N ASN A 44 9.58 -8.46 23.66
CA ASN A 44 10.87 -8.87 23.04
C ASN A 44 10.67 -9.56 21.68
N SER A 45 9.43 -9.89 21.30
CA SER A 45 9.13 -10.45 19.99
C SER A 45 9.02 -9.32 18.96
N LYS A 46 9.58 -9.54 17.76
CA LYS A 46 9.58 -8.55 16.68
C LYS A 46 8.63 -8.94 15.57
N LEU A 47 8.14 -7.94 14.86
CA LEU A 47 7.32 -8.12 13.67
C LEU A 47 7.91 -7.30 12.52
N ASP A 48 8.09 -7.95 11.39
CA ASP A 48 8.38 -7.29 10.12
C ASP A 48 7.13 -7.34 9.24
N VAL A 49 6.84 -6.22 8.57
CA VAL A 49 5.70 -6.05 7.69
C VAL A 49 6.18 -5.55 6.34
N TYR A 50 5.80 -6.25 5.28
CA TYR A 50 6.15 -5.91 3.91
C TYR A 50 4.89 -5.79 3.07
N PHE A 51 4.83 -4.78 2.23
CA PHE A 51 3.81 -4.66 1.20
C PHE A 51 4.44 -4.86 -0.18
N LYS A 52 3.83 -5.75 -0.98
CA LYS A 52 4.28 -6.10 -2.32
C LYS A 52 3.19 -5.84 -3.34
N THR A 53 3.59 -5.41 -4.54
CA THR A 53 2.67 -5.28 -5.68
C THR A 53 2.19 -6.65 -6.18
N SER A 54 1.22 -6.65 -7.08
CA SER A 54 0.75 -7.86 -7.79
C SER A 54 1.86 -8.60 -8.54
N ARG A 55 2.95 -7.91 -8.88
CA ARG A 55 4.14 -8.49 -9.51
C ARG A 55 5.17 -9.03 -8.50
N GLY A 56 4.89 -8.94 -7.19
CA GLY A 56 5.76 -9.41 -6.12
C GLY A 56 6.89 -8.44 -5.77
N HIS A 57 6.93 -7.23 -6.32
CA HIS A 57 7.91 -6.21 -5.95
C HIS A 57 7.57 -5.62 -4.60
N GLU A 58 8.52 -5.65 -3.66
CA GLU A 58 8.41 -4.96 -2.37
C GLU A 58 8.47 -3.45 -2.60
N VAL A 59 7.49 -2.72 -2.08
CA VAL A 59 7.35 -1.27 -2.30
C VAL A 59 7.17 -0.49 -1.01
N ALA A 60 6.84 -1.16 0.09
CA ALA A 60 6.81 -0.54 1.42
C ALA A 60 7.10 -1.57 2.51
N LYS A 61 7.72 -1.12 3.60
CA LYS A 61 8.07 -1.99 4.73
C LYS A 61 8.11 -1.27 6.08
N SER A 62 8.02 -2.07 7.14
CA SER A 62 8.33 -1.69 8.52
C SER A 62 8.93 -2.90 9.21
N GLU A 63 10.16 -2.80 9.68
CA GLU A 63 10.93 -3.93 10.22
C GLU A 63 11.25 -3.73 11.71
N GLY A 64 11.45 -4.83 12.43
CA GLY A 64 11.91 -4.83 13.80
C GLY A 64 10.92 -4.23 14.79
N ASN A 65 9.62 -4.29 14.52
CA ASN A 65 8.57 -3.70 15.37
C ASN A 65 8.47 -4.46 16.70
N GLU A 66 9.01 -3.87 17.73
CA GLU A 66 9.00 -4.37 19.11
C GLU A 66 7.80 -3.82 19.90
N GLY A 67 7.67 -4.22 21.15
CA GLY A 67 6.68 -3.74 22.08
C GLY A 67 5.69 -4.79 22.52
N ASP A 68 5.14 -4.61 23.71
CA ASP A 68 4.11 -5.45 24.28
C ASP A 68 2.73 -5.03 23.72
N TRP A 69 2.24 -5.78 22.71
CA TRP A 69 0.94 -5.52 22.12
C TRP A 69 -0.12 -6.33 22.85
N LYS A 70 -0.68 -5.70 23.85
CA LYS A 70 -1.62 -6.32 24.80
C LYS A 70 -2.93 -6.70 24.15
N ARG A 71 -3.57 -7.72 24.74
CA ARG A 71 -4.93 -8.14 24.40
C ARG A 71 -5.90 -6.95 24.45
N ASN A 72 -6.77 -6.88 23.47
CA ASN A 72 -7.76 -5.81 23.25
C ASN A 72 -7.14 -4.42 23.00
N ALA A 73 -5.85 -4.36 22.63
CA ALA A 73 -5.19 -3.13 22.21
C ALA A 73 -4.97 -3.10 20.70
N SER A 74 -4.94 -1.90 20.16
CA SER A 74 -4.65 -1.64 18.74
C SER A 74 -3.28 -1.00 18.58
N HIS A 75 -2.57 -1.40 17.53
CA HIS A 75 -1.29 -0.80 17.11
C HIS A 75 -1.33 -0.51 15.61
N THR A 76 -0.93 0.69 15.22
CA THR A 76 -0.86 1.08 13.80
C THR A 76 0.59 1.28 13.42
N LEU A 77 1.00 0.63 12.33
CA LEU A 77 2.29 0.82 11.69
C LEU A 77 2.07 1.57 10.37
N THR A 78 2.82 2.65 10.18
CA THR A 78 2.96 3.28 8.87
C THR A 78 4.22 2.74 8.23
N LEU A 79 4.08 2.06 7.09
CA LEU A 79 5.21 1.48 6.39
C LEU A 79 5.99 2.57 5.65
N GLN A 80 7.30 2.45 5.61
CA GLN A 80 8.15 3.28 4.76
C GLN A 80 7.92 2.89 3.31
N VAL A 81 7.38 3.80 2.51
CA VAL A 81 7.17 3.62 1.06
C VAL A 81 8.49 3.89 0.34
N GLU A 82 9.02 2.89 -0.36
CA GLU A 82 10.28 2.95 -1.09
C GLU A 82 10.08 3.22 -2.60
N SER A 83 8.89 2.91 -3.11
CA SER A 83 8.48 3.21 -4.48
C SER A 83 6.97 3.42 -4.56
N ASN A 84 6.54 4.16 -5.58
CA ASN A 84 5.14 4.57 -5.76
C ASN A 84 4.52 3.85 -6.97
N PRO A 85 4.15 2.57 -6.85
CA PRO A 85 3.54 1.82 -7.93
C PRO A 85 2.17 2.40 -8.32
N ALA A 86 1.75 2.10 -9.53
CA ALA A 86 0.41 2.42 -10.02
C ALA A 86 -0.67 1.79 -9.13
N LYS A 87 -1.83 2.45 -9.05
CA LYS A 87 -2.94 2.02 -8.20
C LYS A 87 -3.39 0.59 -8.49
N GLU A 88 -3.44 0.19 -9.76
CA GLU A 88 -3.84 -1.16 -10.15
C GLU A 88 -2.88 -2.23 -9.61
N GLU A 89 -1.56 -1.99 -9.70
CA GLU A 89 -0.54 -2.90 -9.19
C GLU A 89 -0.57 -3.02 -7.66
N ALA A 90 -0.82 -1.90 -6.96
CA ALA A 90 -0.94 -1.88 -5.51
C ALA A 90 -2.25 -2.52 -5.03
N ALA A 91 -3.38 -2.25 -5.69
CA ALA A 91 -4.70 -2.76 -5.32
C ALA A 91 -4.79 -4.30 -5.33
N ASN A 92 -4.01 -4.94 -6.20
CA ASN A 92 -3.90 -6.40 -6.33
C ASN A 92 -2.62 -6.95 -5.67
N GLY A 93 -2.04 -6.20 -4.77
CA GLY A 93 -0.84 -6.57 -4.03
C GLY A 93 -1.08 -7.52 -2.87
N SER A 94 -0.08 -7.67 -2.01
CA SER A 94 -0.14 -8.52 -0.83
C SER A 94 0.62 -7.90 0.35
N VAL A 95 0.20 -8.26 1.56
CA VAL A 95 0.93 -7.96 2.79
C VAL A 95 1.55 -9.24 3.32
N SER A 96 2.85 -9.20 3.61
CA SER A 96 3.58 -10.29 4.25
C SER A 96 3.99 -9.88 5.66
N LEU A 97 3.70 -10.74 6.61
CA LEU A 97 4.07 -10.60 8.02
C LEU A 97 5.13 -11.64 8.36
N THR A 98 6.21 -11.24 9.02
CA THR A 98 7.22 -12.15 9.57
C THR A 98 7.37 -11.87 11.05
N PHE A 99 7.04 -12.86 11.87
CA PHE A 99 7.10 -12.79 13.31
C PHE A 99 8.38 -13.45 13.82
N HIS A 100 9.13 -12.75 14.67
CA HIS A 100 10.34 -13.24 15.32
C HIS A 100 10.06 -13.42 16.82
N PRO A 101 9.43 -14.53 17.21
CA PRO A 101 9.04 -14.76 18.60
C PRO A 101 10.25 -14.97 19.50
N GLN A 102 10.16 -14.51 20.73
CA GLN A 102 11.08 -14.88 21.79
C GLN A 102 10.45 -16.00 22.62
N GLY A 103 11.07 -17.21 22.58
CA GLY A 103 10.52 -18.39 23.23
C GLY A 103 9.24 -18.90 22.55
N ALA A 104 8.32 -19.42 23.33
CA ALA A 104 7.05 -20.01 22.86
C ALA A 104 5.93 -18.98 22.68
N ASP A 105 6.26 -17.75 22.23
CA ASP A 105 5.29 -16.69 22.03
C ASP A 105 4.28 -17.05 20.91
N GLN A 106 3.01 -16.78 21.18
CA GLN A 106 1.91 -16.91 20.22
C GLN A 106 1.13 -15.61 20.21
N TRP A 107 0.91 -15.06 19.04
CA TRP A 107 0.13 -13.82 18.89
C TRP A 107 -1.11 -14.07 18.05
N LYS A 108 -2.28 -13.68 18.60
CA LYS A 108 -3.58 -13.74 17.90
C LYS A 108 -4.13 -12.35 17.70
N PHE A 109 -4.51 -12.05 16.46
CA PHE A 109 -4.89 -10.70 16.07
C PHE A 109 -5.83 -10.70 14.85
N ASN A 110 -6.46 -9.55 14.65
CA ASN A 110 -7.01 -9.13 13.37
C ASN A 110 -6.16 -8.00 12.84
N TYR A 111 -6.16 -7.77 11.54
CA TYR A 111 -5.48 -6.58 11.03
C TYR A 111 -6.18 -5.99 9.81
N LYS A 112 -5.96 -4.71 9.61
CA LYS A 112 -6.48 -3.93 8.50
C LYS A 112 -5.36 -3.23 7.78
N VAL A 113 -5.32 -3.37 6.45
CA VAL A 113 -4.43 -2.65 5.54
C VAL A 113 -5.19 -1.47 4.97
N THR A 114 -4.56 -0.31 4.93
CA THR A 114 -5.07 0.90 4.29
C THR A 114 -4.02 1.40 3.31
N LEU A 115 -4.36 1.45 2.04
CA LEU A 115 -3.55 2.07 0.98
C LEU A 115 -4.14 3.42 0.64
N THR A 116 -3.31 4.46 0.58
CA THR A 116 -3.68 5.80 0.13
C THR A 116 -2.93 6.13 -1.15
N PHE A 117 -3.62 6.77 -2.11
CA PHE A 117 -3.09 7.10 -3.43
C PHE A 117 -2.98 8.60 -3.64
N SER A 118 -2.22 9.02 -4.67
CA SER A 118 -1.94 10.41 -5.00
C SER A 118 -3.18 11.24 -5.38
N ASP A 119 -4.26 10.57 -5.79
CA ASP A 119 -5.57 11.19 -6.06
C ASP A 119 -6.45 11.33 -4.81
N GLY A 120 -5.95 10.94 -3.62
CA GLY A 120 -6.67 10.92 -2.36
C GLY A 120 -7.59 9.71 -2.19
N SER A 121 -7.69 8.81 -3.16
CA SER A 121 -8.46 7.58 -3.02
C SER A 121 -7.82 6.62 -2.03
N VAL A 122 -8.64 5.76 -1.40
CA VAL A 122 -8.21 4.84 -0.35
C VAL A 122 -8.77 3.44 -0.62
N ILE A 123 -7.93 2.42 -0.46
CA ILE A 123 -8.33 1.01 -0.43
C ILE A 123 -8.11 0.47 0.98
N LYS A 124 -9.12 -0.26 1.50
CA LYS A 124 -9.04 -0.91 2.82
C LYS A 124 -9.36 -2.39 2.69
N LYS A 125 -8.57 -3.23 3.37
CA LYS A 125 -8.81 -4.67 3.45
C LYS A 125 -8.61 -5.14 4.90
N GLU A 126 -9.52 -6.00 5.37
CA GLU A 126 -9.47 -6.54 6.72
C GLU A 126 -9.25 -8.05 6.69
N PHE A 127 -8.44 -8.54 7.64
CA PHE A 127 -8.10 -9.94 7.83
C PHE A 127 -8.34 -10.30 9.29
N ASN A 128 -9.14 -11.35 9.52
CA ASN A 128 -9.57 -11.73 10.85
C ASN A 128 -9.07 -13.12 11.25
N GLY A 129 -8.95 -13.35 12.55
CA GLY A 129 -8.57 -14.66 13.09
C GLY A 129 -7.14 -15.06 12.76
N CYS A 130 -6.24 -14.09 12.62
CA CYS A 130 -4.82 -14.32 12.30
C CYS A 130 -4.09 -14.86 13.53
N VAL A 131 -3.16 -15.80 13.29
CA VAL A 131 -2.28 -16.37 14.33
C VAL A 131 -0.88 -16.43 13.78
N LEU A 132 0.09 -15.98 14.56
CA LEU A 132 1.53 -16.18 14.33
C LEU A 132 2.14 -16.84 15.57
N THR A 133 3.03 -17.79 15.35
CA THR A 133 3.65 -18.61 16.41
C THR A 133 5.12 -18.88 16.09
N GLN A 134 5.84 -19.49 17.02
CA GLN A 134 7.19 -19.99 16.78
C GLN A 134 7.26 -21.03 15.64
N HIS A 135 6.20 -21.83 15.44
CA HIS A 135 6.17 -22.89 14.43
C HIS A 135 5.59 -22.43 13.09
N ASP A 136 4.80 -21.36 13.11
CA ASP A 136 4.22 -20.72 11.93
C ASP A 136 4.41 -19.21 12.05
N PRO A 137 5.63 -18.71 11.78
CA PRO A 137 6.00 -17.32 12.03
C PRO A 137 5.68 -16.37 10.86
N THR A 138 5.19 -16.90 9.74
CA THR A 138 4.97 -16.10 8.53
C THR A 138 3.52 -16.16 8.07
N ARG A 139 3.05 -15.05 7.50
CA ARG A 139 1.73 -14.98 6.89
C ARG A 139 1.76 -14.03 5.69
N THR A 140 1.11 -14.40 4.61
CA THR A 140 0.91 -13.54 3.43
C THR A 140 -0.55 -13.57 3.04
N ASP A 141 -1.14 -12.39 2.93
CA ASP A 141 -2.54 -12.20 2.54
C ASP A 141 -2.62 -11.26 1.31
N SER A 142 -3.44 -11.62 0.33
CA SER A 142 -3.70 -10.80 -0.86
C SER A 142 -4.81 -9.78 -0.59
N LEU A 143 -4.66 -8.60 -1.18
CA LEU A 143 -5.62 -7.50 -1.10
C LEU A 143 -6.83 -7.71 -2.02
#